data_93d39d18740c91191c1182616d2eab28
#
_entry.id   93d39d18740c91191c1182616d2eab28
#
_cell.length_a   1.000
_cell.length_b   1.000
_cell.length_c   1.000
_cell.angle_alpha   90.00
_cell.angle_beta   90.00
_cell.angle_gamma   90.00
#
_symmetry.space_group_name_H-M   'P 1'
#
loop_
_entity.id
_entity.type
_entity.pdbx_description
1 polymer ?
#
loop_
_entity_poly.entity_id
_entity_poly.type
_entity_poly.pdbx_seq_one_letter_code
_entity_poly.pdbx_strand_id
1 'polypeptide(L)'
;MKAKLVVEGKEFPIEILDPELQKLLAPQKKTGYDRVELDNTYYYDDCNGSVCNEIEEQHNCDNISYDGANYYSDQTVAENNARADKLMRQLRRFAVEHRENELDWSRKLLPKYFIRYDSSDASLFIDSGFATKIFGCIYFDTEGAAKIAIETFRDELIWYFTEYNDSL
;
A
#
# COMPACT_ATOMS: atom_id res chain seq x y z
N MET A 1 29.86 -1.32 -17.46
CA MET A 1 29.32 -2.49 -16.72
C MET A 1 29.93 -3.77 -17.30
N LYS A 2 30.39 -4.70 -16.44
CA LYS A 2 30.86 -6.00 -16.91
C LYS A 2 29.67 -6.95 -17.04
N ALA A 3 29.60 -7.67 -18.16
CA ALA A 3 28.54 -8.64 -18.46
C ALA A 3 29.11 -9.88 -19.15
N LYS A 4 28.31 -10.90 -19.35
CA LYS A 4 28.67 -12.10 -20.12
C LYS A 4 27.77 -12.19 -21.34
N LEU A 5 28.38 -12.36 -22.51
CA LEU A 5 27.67 -12.69 -23.73
C LEU A 5 27.70 -14.21 -23.92
N VAL A 6 26.57 -14.83 -24.10
CA VAL A 6 26.47 -16.27 -24.38
C VAL A 6 26.19 -16.46 -25.88
N VAL A 7 27.09 -17.13 -26.58
CA VAL A 7 26.93 -17.48 -28.01
C VAL A 7 27.21 -18.97 -28.15
N GLU A 8 26.24 -19.71 -28.68
CA GLU A 8 26.32 -21.17 -28.89
C GLU A 8 26.78 -21.94 -27.64
N GLY A 9 26.29 -21.52 -26.45
CA GLY A 9 26.63 -22.13 -25.18
C GLY A 9 28.01 -21.77 -24.61
N LYS A 10 28.77 -20.89 -25.26
CA LYS A 10 30.03 -20.36 -24.76
C LYS A 10 29.87 -18.97 -24.18
N GLU A 11 30.47 -18.75 -23.00
CA GLU A 11 30.45 -17.46 -22.32
C GLU A 11 31.66 -16.61 -22.71
N PHE A 12 31.39 -15.37 -23.09
CA PHE A 12 32.44 -14.38 -23.37
C PHE A 12 32.27 -13.19 -22.43
N PRO A 13 33.30 -12.82 -21.68
CA PRO A 13 33.27 -11.60 -20.87
C PRO A 13 33.25 -10.38 -21.79
N ILE A 14 32.30 -9.49 -21.58
CA ILE A 14 32.19 -8.23 -22.34
C ILE A 14 32.13 -7.05 -21.37
N GLU A 15 32.56 -5.88 -21.85
CA GLU A 15 32.36 -4.63 -21.15
C GLU A 15 31.40 -3.75 -21.94
N ILE A 16 30.28 -3.38 -21.32
CA ILE A 16 29.28 -2.50 -21.90
C ILE A 16 29.65 -1.08 -21.49
N LEU A 17 30.06 -0.27 -22.47
CA LEU A 17 30.48 1.12 -22.25
C LEU A 17 29.36 2.13 -22.45
N ASP A 18 28.36 1.78 -23.25
CA ASP A 18 27.22 2.64 -23.52
C ASP A 18 26.34 2.83 -22.27
N PRO A 19 26.15 4.08 -21.79
CA PRO A 19 25.37 4.37 -20.58
C PRO A 19 23.90 3.97 -20.70
N GLU A 20 23.30 4.06 -21.88
CA GLU A 20 21.88 3.70 -22.10
C GLU A 20 21.72 2.18 -22.04
N LEU A 21 22.63 1.43 -22.68
CA LEU A 21 22.66 -0.03 -22.57
C LEU A 21 22.95 -0.50 -21.14
N GLN A 22 23.84 0.19 -20.42
CA GLN A 22 24.08 -0.11 -19.00
C GLN A 22 22.81 0.07 -18.16
N LYS A 23 22.03 1.12 -18.43
CA LYS A 23 20.76 1.41 -17.73
C LYS A 23 19.67 0.38 -18.07
N LEU A 24 19.59 -0.05 -19.33
CA LEU A 24 18.65 -1.09 -19.77
C LEU A 24 18.97 -2.47 -19.21
N LEU A 25 20.26 -2.79 -19.06
CA LEU A 25 20.73 -4.08 -18.57
C LEU A 25 21.01 -4.11 -17.06
N ALA A 26 20.88 -2.97 -16.37
CA ALA A 26 20.96 -2.93 -14.93
C ALA A 26 19.82 -3.76 -14.35
N PRO A 27 20.08 -4.60 -13.32
CA PRO A 27 19.00 -5.31 -12.66
C PRO A 27 17.99 -4.29 -12.14
N GLN A 28 16.75 -4.41 -12.59
CA GLN A 28 15.67 -3.57 -12.08
C GLN A 28 15.47 -3.89 -10.61
N LYS A 29 15.32 -2.84 -9.79
CA LYS A 29 14.98 -3.00 -8.38
C LYS A 29 13.60 -3.67 -8.32
N LYS A 30 13.55 -4.88 -7.76
CA LYS A 30 12.29 -5.55 -7.50
C LYS A 30 11.51 -4.75 -6.46
N THR A 31 10.27 -4.45 -6.77
CA THR A 31 9.40 -3.61 -5.93
C THR A 31 8.47 -4.43 -5.04
N GLY A 32 8.35 -5.73 -5.31
CA GLY A 32 7.35 -6.60 -4.70
C GLY A 32 6.00 -6.59 -5.43
N TYR A 33 5.83 -5.69 -6.42
CA TYR A 33 4.65 -5.60 -7.29
C TYR A 33 4.93 -6.12 -8.71
N ASP A 34 6.12 -6.64 -8.95
CA ASP A 34 6.52 -7.13 -10.26
C ASP A 34 5.78 -8.43 -10.57
N ARG A 35 5.40 -8.64 -11.84
CA ARG A 35 4.86 -9.92 -12.24
C ARG A 35 5.95 -10.99 -12.17
N VAL A 36 5.67 -12.11 -11.54
CA VAL A 36 6.61 -13.24 -11.48
C VAL A 36 6.68 -13.99 -12.80
N GLU A 37 7.74 -14.75 -13.00
CA GLU A 37 7.87 -15.63 -14.17
C GLU A 37 6.89 -16.81 -14.06
N LEU A 38 6.58 -17.43 -15.21
CA LEU A 38 5.76 -18.64 -15.29
C LEU A 38 6.26 -19.71 -14.32
N ASP A 39 5.35 -20.44 -13.71
CA ASP A 39 5.59 -21.49 -12.71
C ASP A 39 6.14 -20.97 -11.35
N ASN A 40 6.26 -19.67 -11.17
CA ASN A 40 6.64 -19.07 -9.87
C ASN A 40 5.41 -18.66 -9.05
N THR A 41 5.61 -18.61 -7.75
CA THR A 41 4.55 -18.23 -6.79
C THR A 41 4.38 -16.72 -6.73
N TYR A 42 3.14 -16.26 -6.72
CA TYR A 42 2.74 -14.91 -6.34
C TYR A 42 1.77 -14.93 -5.17
N TYR A 43 1.54 -13.77 -4.54
CA TYR A 43 0.71 -13.58 -3.35
C TYR A 43 -0.40 -12.58 -3.65
N TYR A 44 -1.54 -12.71 -2.95
CA TYR A 44 -2.67 -11.79 -3.05
C TYR A 44 -3.48 -11.73 -1.73
N ASP A 45 -4.19 -10.61 -1.50
CA ASP A 45 -5.11 -10.46 -0.37
C ASP A 45 -6.45 -11.15 -0.67
N ASP A 46 -6.93 -11.98 0.24
CA ASP A 46 -8.22 -12.68 0.16
C ASP A 46 -9.43 -11.81 0.60
N CYS A 47 -9.24 -10.50 0.72
CA CYS A 47 -10.23 -9.52 1.22
C CYS A 47 -10.58 -9.62 2.72
N ASN A 48 -10.09 -10.63 3.44
CA ASN A 48 -10.23 -10.74 4.89
C ASN A 48 -9.04 -10.12 5.65
N GLY A 49 -8.00 -9.71 4.91
CA GLY A 49 -6.71 -9.28 5.42
C GLY A 49 -5.78 -10.44 5.70
N SER A 50 -6.01 -11.58 5.06
CA SER A 50 -5.11 -12.73 4.99
C SER A 50 -4.50 -12.81 3.58
N VAL A 51 -3.26 -13.28 3.51
CA VAL A 51 -2.57 -13.45 2.23
C VAL A 51 -2.66 -14.90 1.79
N CYS A 52 -3.08 -15.09 0.56
CA CYS A 52 -3.06 -16.35 -0.16
C CYS A 52 -1.92 -16.35 -1.18
N ASN A 53 -1.61 -17.53 -1.72
CA ASN A 53 -0.64 -17.67 -2.80
C ASN A 53 -1.16 -18.58 -3.91
N GLU A 54 -0.68 -18.33 -5.11
CA GLU A 54 -0.97 -19.10 -6.33
C GLU A 54 0.28 -19.19 -7.20
N ILE A 55 0.23 -20.09 -8.20
CA ILE A 55 1.27 -20.24 -9.21
C ILE A 55 0.89 -19.41 -10.43
N GLU A 56 1.83 -18.63 -10.97
CA GLU A 56 1.66 -17.90 -12.22
C GLU A 56 1.61 -18.88 -13.40
N GLU A 57 0.44 -19.03 -13.99
CA GLU A 57 0.20 -19.90 -15.16
C GLU A 57 -0.30 -19.10 -16.37
N GLN A 58 -0.29 -17.77 -16.27
CA GLN A 58 -0.84 -16.84 -17.25
C GLN A 58 -2.34 -17.06 -17.52
N HIS A 59 -3.04 -17.61 -16.55
CA HIS A 59 -4.48 -17.78 -16.61
C HIS A 59 -5.18 -16.42 -16.44
N ASN A 60 -6.48 -16.42 -16.77
CA ASN A 60 -7.27 -15.19 -16.64
C ASN A 60 -7.38 -14.67 -15.20
N CYS A 61 -7.36 -15.56 -14.19
CA CYS A 61 -7.34 -15.18 -12.78
C CYS A 61 -6.04 -14.42 -12.41
N ASP A 62 -4.88 -14.87 -12.90
CA ASP A 62 -3.59 -14.22 -12.66
C ASP A 62 -3.58 -12.80 -13.26
N ASN A 63 -4.13 -12.67 -14.49
CA ASN A 63 -4.27 -11.38 -15.15
C ASN A 63 -5.22 -10.44 -14.38
N ILE A 64 -6.34 -10.93 -13.89
CA ILE A 64 -7.29 -10.15 -13.09
C ILE A 64 -6.62 -9.66 -11.78
N SER A 65 -5.88 -10.54 -11.11
CA SER A 65 -5.15 -10.16 -9.88
C SER A 65 -4.09 -9.12 -10.15
N TYR A 66 -3.32 -9.28 -11.24
CA TYR A 66 -2.27 -8.35 -11.65
C TYR A 66 -2.84 -6.99 -12.07
N ASP A 67 -3.84 -6.96 -12.94
CA ASP A 67 -4.49 -5.74 -13.42
C ASP A 67 -5.26 -5.01 -12.30
N GLY A 68 -5.77 -5.78 -11.33
CA GLY A 68 -6.43 -5.27 -10.13
C GLY A 68 -5.48 -4.78 -9.05
N ALA A 69 -4.16 -4.84 -9.29
CA ALA A 69 -3.11 -4.50 -8.32
C ALA A 69 -3.21 -5.26 -6.98
N ASN A 70 -3.78 -6.48 -7.02
CA ASN A 70 -3.81 -7.43 -5.92
C ASN A 70 -2.95 -8.65 -6.27
N TYR A 71 -1.70 -8.38 -6.63
CA TYR A 71 -0.71 -9.35 -7.08
C TYR A 71 0.66 -8.90 -6.61
N TYR A 72 1.35 -9.73 -5.86
CA TYR A 72 2.61 -9.38 -5.23
C TYR A 72 3.65 -10.49 -5.47
N SER A 73 4.84 -10.13 -5.88
CA SER A 73 5.98 -11.06 -5.99
C SER A 73 6.70 -11.28 -4.65
N ASP A 74 6.36 -10.49 -3.63
CA ASP A 74 6.92 -10.56 -2.29
C ASP A 74 5.82 -10.73 -1.26
N GLN A 75 5.94 -11.74 -0.39
CA GLN A 75 4.95 -12.07 0.62
C GLN A 75 4.81 -10.96 1.67
N THR A 76 5.91 -10.32 2.09
CA THR A 76 5.89 -9.26 3.10
C THR A 76 5.14 -8.03 2.58
N VAL A 77 5.35 -7.70 1.28
CA VAL A 77 4.62 -6.62 0.62
C VAL A 77 3.12 -6.94 0.58
N ALA A 78 2.74 -8.18 0.25
CA ALA A 78 1.34 -8.61 0.27
C ALA A 78 0.73 -8.50 1.67
N GLU A 79 1.42 -8.99 2.71
CA GLU A 79 0.97 -8.95 4.10
C GLU A 79 0.77 -7.51 4.60
N ASN A 80 1.71 -6.62 4.28
CA ASN A 80 1.62 -5.21 4.65
C ASN A 80 0.45 -4.51 3.97
N ASN A 81 0.23 -4.75 2.68
CA ASN A 81 -0.92 -4.18 1.96
C ASN A 81 -2.25 -4.72 2.48
N ALA A 82 -2.37 -6.04 2.70
CA ALA A 82 -3.56 -6.66 3.26
C ALA A 82 -3.92 -6.09 4.65
N ARG A 83 -2.90 -5.89 5.50
CA ARG A 83 -3.06 -5.28 6.84
C ARG A 83 -3.50 -3.82 6.74
N ALA A 84 -2.88 -3.03 5.87
CA ALA A 84 -3.22 -1.62 5.66
C ALA A 84 -4.66 -1.46 5.13
N ASP A 85 -5.03 -2.26 4.14
CA ASP A 85 -6.38 -2.24 3.57
C ASP A 85 -7.44 -2.67 4.59
N LYS A 86 -7.14 -3.66 5.42
CA LYS A 86 -8.01 -4.09 6.52
C LYS A 86 -8.25 -2.95 7.50
N LEU A 87 -7.19 -2.27 7.94
CA LEU A 87 -7.30 -1.09 8.81
C LEU A 87 -8.17 -0.01 8.19
N MET A 88 -7.95 0.32 6.91
CA MET A 88 -8.73 1.34 6.21
C MET A 88 -10.21 0.96 6.09
N ARG A 89 -10.53 -0.31 5.84
CA ARG A 89 -11.93 -0.81 5.85
C ARG A 89 -12.55 -0.71 7.24
N GLN A 90 -11.83 -1.07 8.29
CA GLN A 90 -12.29 -0.99 9.68
C GLN A 90 -12.55 0.45 10.11
N LEU A 91 -11.65 1.38 9.80
CA LEU A 91 -11.81 2.81 10.10
C LEU A 91 -13.00 3.43 9.36
N ARG A 92 -13.20 3.08 8.08
CA ARG A 92 -14.38 3.56 7.32
C ARG A 92 -15.68 3.07 7.95
N ARG A 93 -15.75 1.80 8.32
CA ARG A 93 -16.92 1.24 9.02
C ARG A 93 -17.13 1.93 10.35
N PHE A 94 -16.09 2.05 11.17
CA PHE A 94 -16.12 2.73 12.46
C PHE A 94 -16.63 4.17 12.34
N ALA A 95 -16.12 4.94 11.38
CA ALA A 95 -16.54 6.31 11.15
C ALA A 95 -18.02 6.44 10.78
N VAL A 96 -18.61 5.42 10.13
CA VAL A 96 -20.04 5.39 9.81
C VAL A 96 -20.87 4.97 11.03
N GLU A 97 -20.43 3.95 11.76
CA GLU A 97 -21.13 3.42 12.95
C GLU A 97 -21.18 4.43 14.11
N HIS A 98 -20.18 5.29 14.24
CA HIS A 98 -20.08 6.30 15.31
C HIS A 98 -20.46 7.71 14.85
N ARG A 99 -21.14 7.82 13.71
CA ARG A 99 -21.55 9.11 13.17
C ARG A 99 -22.82 9.59 13.88
N GLU A 100 -22.76 10.78 14.45
CA GLU A 100 -23.88 11.47 15.08
C GLU A 100 -24.58 12.42 14.10
N ASN A 101 -23.81 13.02 13.16
CA ASN A 101 -24.29 13.99 12.22
C ASN A 101 -23.86 13.64 10.79
N GLU A 102 -24.60 14.09 9.80
CA GLU A 102 -24.22 13.90 8.41
C GLU A 102 -22.95 14.72 8.07
N LEU A 103 -22.00 14.11 7.37
CA LEU A 103 -20.82 14.79 6.84
C LEU A 103 -21.20 15.66 5.63
N ASP A 104 -21.86 16.80 5.89
CA ASP A 104 -22.27 17.73 4.86
C ASP A 104 -21.12 18.65 4.44
N TRP A 105 -20.60 18.43 3.24
CA TRP A 105 -19.51 19.22 2.66
C TRP A 105 -19.96 20.57 2.10
N SER A 106 -21.27 20.81 1.94
CA SER A 106 -21.80 22.12 1.58
C SER A 106 -21.69 23.12 2.72
N ARG A 107 -21.70 22.62 3.96
CA ARG A 107 -21.51 23.40 5.18
C ARG A 107 -20.03 23.67 5.45
N LYS A 108 -19.49 24.69 4.80
CA LYS A 108 -18.07 25.05 4.84
C LYS A 108 -17.54 25.49 6.21
N LEU A 109 -18.42 25.81 7.15
CA LEU A 109 -18.04 26.25 8.50
C LEU A 109 -18.07 25.11 9.53
N LEU A 110 -18.58 23.92 9.17
CA LEU A 110 -18.54 22.76 10.06
C LEU A 110 -17.24 22.01 9.89
N PRO A 111 -16.49 21.79 10.97
CA PRO A 111 -15.25 21.00 10.92
C PRO A 111 -15.56 19.54 10.57
N LYS A 112 -14.64 18.89 9.87
CA LYS A 112 -14.58 17.46 9.64
C LYS A 112 -13.24 17.00 10.18
N TYR A 113 -13.29 16.09 11.13
CA TYR A 113 -12.10 15.66 11.88
C TYR A 113 -11.44 14.47 11.21
N PHE A 114 -10.13 14.38 11.30
CA PHE A 114 -9.36 13.26 10.77
C PHE A 114 -8.10 13.04 11.59
N ILE A 115 -7.57 11.83 11.50
CA ILE A 115 -6.39 11.41 12.28
C ILE A 115 -5.13 11.73 11.48
N ARG A 116 -4.13 12.27 12.17
CA ARG A 116 -2.79 12.51 11.66
C ARG A 116 -1.73 11.95 12.63
N TYR A 117 -0.53 11.83 12.12
CA TYR A 117 0.63 11.44 12.89
C TYR A 117 1.70 12.53 12.79
N ASP A 118 2.28 12.92 13.92
CA ASP A 118 3.42 13.80 13.99
C ASP A 118 4.68 12.97 14.26
N SER A 119 5.58 12.94 13.29
CA SER A 119 6.83 12.20 13.39
C SER A 119 7.86 12.85 14.33
N SER A 120 7.66 14.13 14.70
CA SER A 120 8.60 14.84 15.59
C SER A 120 8.49 14.40 17.05
N ASP A 121 7.30 14.03 17.48
CA ASP A 121 7.02 13.56 18.85
C ASP A 121 6.40 12.16 18.90
N ALA A 122 6.31 11.50 17.74
CA ALA A 122 5.75 10.17 17.57
C ALA A 122 4.31 10.05 18.09
N SER A 123 3.48 11.05 17.85
CA SER A 123 2.11 11.12 18.37
C SER A 123 1.03 11.09 17.30
N LEU A 124 -0.08 10.41 17.64
CA LEU A 124 -1.34 10.52 16.89
C LEU A 124 -2.13 11.71 17.41
N PHE A 125 -2.63 12.54 16.51
CA PHE A 125 -3.47 13.67 16.86
C PHE A 125 -4.65 13.83 15.90
N ILE A 126 -5.64 14.60 16.34
CA ILE A 126 -6.82 14.92 15.54
C ILE A 126 -6.62 16.29 14.91
N ASP A 127 -6.77 16.35 13.61
CA ASP A 127 -6.81 17.61 12.86
C ASP A 127 -8.22 17.81 12.28
N SER A 128 -8.51 19.01 11.83
CA SER A 128 -9.82 19.33 11.25
C SER A 128 -9.71 20.14 9.96
N GLY A 129 -10.52 19.75 8.99
CA GLY A 129 -10.71 20.48 7.74
C GLY A 129 -12.15 20.94 7.59
N PHE A 130 -12.35 22.03 6.84
CA PHE A 130 -13.69 22.61 6.64
C PHE A 130 -14.25 22.34 5.26
N ALA A 131 -13.51 22.66 4.22
CA ALA A 131 -13.99 22.60 2.84
C ALA A 131 -13.10 21.74 1.93
N THR A 132 -11.89 21.41 2.34
CA THR A 132 -10.90 20.66 1.54
C THR A 132 -10.95 19.19 1.90
N LYS A 133 -11.06 18.33 0.87
CA LYS A 133 -10.94 16.88 1.02
C LYS A 133 -9.52 16.45 0.70
N ILE A 134 -8.93 15.64 1.57
CA ILE A 134 -7.61 15.03 1.38
C ILE A 134 -7.82 13.61 0.80
N PHE A 135 -7.10 13.27 -0.24
CA PHE A 135 -7.17 11.94 -0.86
C PHE A 135 -6.80 10.84 0.16
N GLY A 136 -7.58 9.77 0.20
CA GLY A 136 -7.38 8.65 1.12
C GLY A 136 -7.77 8.90 2.58
N CYS A 137 -8.11 10.13 2.94
CA CYS A 137 -8.43 10.49 4.32
C CYS A 137 -9.83 10.02 4.73
N ILE A 138 -9.93 9.49 5.95
CA ILE A 138 -11.20 9.13 6.58
C ILE A 138 -11.61 10.25 7.52
N TYR A 139 -12.85 10.73 7.36
CA TYR A 139 -13.38 11.85 8.14
C TYR A 139 -14.43 11.40 9.15
N PHE A 140 -14.36 12.01 10.31
CA PHE A 140 -15.31 11.88 11.41
C PHE A 140 -16.12 13.20 11.52
N ASP A 141 -17.38 13.09 11.89
CA ASP A 141 -18.26 14.25 12.11
C ASP A 141 -18.01 14.93 13.45
N THR A 142 -17.45 14.22 14.43
CA THR A 142 -17.10 14.75 15.76
C THR A 142 -15.66 14.44 16.13
N GLU A 143 -15.07 15.33 16.93
CA GLU A 143 -13.74 15.10 17.53
C GLU A 143 -13.75 13.88 18.47
N GLY A 144 -14.88 13.68 19.19
CA GLY A 144 -15.08 12.53 20.06
C GLY A 144 -14.98 11.20 19.33
N ALA A 145 -15.63 11.07 18.17
CA ALA A 145 -15.55 9.87 17.34
C ALA A 145 -14.12 9.61 16.83
N ALA A 146 -13.41 10.66 16.40
CA ALA A 146 -12.01 10.54 16.00
C ALA A 146 -11.10 10.11 17.16
N LYS A 147 -11.35 10.62 18.38
CA LYS A 147 -10.60 10.23 19.59
C LYS A 147 -10.80 8.76 19.94
N ILE A 148 -12.04 8.28 19.93
CA ILE A 148 -12.34 6.87 20.20
C ILE A 148 -11.70 5.98 19.11
N ALA A 149 -11.69 6.43 17.85
CA ALA A 149 -10.99 5.71 16.77
C ALA A 149 -9.48 5.58 17.05
N ILE A 150 -8.82 6.65 17.48
CA ILE A 150 -7.41 6.59 17.89
C ILE A 150 -7.20 5.59 19.03
N GLU A 151 -8.05 5.61 20.06
CA GLU A 151 -7.95 4.70 21.18
C GLU A 151 -8.17 3.23 20.75
N THR A 152 -9.15 3.00 19.87
CA THR A 152 -9.52 1.65 19.39
C THR A 152 -8.48 1.03 18.45
N PHE A 153 -7.88 1.85 17.57
CA PHE A 153 -6.98 1.38 16.52
C PHE A 153 -5.53 1.85 16.70
N ARG A 154 -5.15 2.21 17.93
CA ARG A 154 -3.88 2.88 18.23
C ARG A 154 -2.66 2.17 17.63
N ASP A 155 -2.51 0.89 17.89
CA ASP A 155 -1.33 0.14 17.47
C ASP A 155 -1.26 -0.02 15.95
N GLU A 156 -2.41 -0.26 15.30
CA GLU A 156 -2.52 -0.35 13.85
C GLU A 156 -2.28 1.00 13.16
N LEU A 157 -2.75 2.10 13.75
CA LEU A 157 -2.49 3.44 13.25
C LEU A 157 -1.00 3.81 13.36
N ILE A 158 -0.36 3.52 14.49
CA ILE A 158 1.07 3.76 14.66
C ILE A 158 1.84 2.95 13.62
N TRP A 159 1.60 1.64 13.52
CA TRP A 159 2.22 0.79 12.51
C TRP A 159 2.02 1.35 11.08
N TYR A 160 0.79 1.77 10.74
CA TYR A 160 0.47 2.32 9.42
C TYR A 160 1.29 3.56 9.09
N PHE A 161 1.47 4.46 10.04
CA PHE A 161 2.20 5.71 9.83
C PHE A 161 3.73 5.57 9.92
N THR A 162 4.24 4.57 10.65
CA THR A 162 5.69 4.45 10.90
C THR A 162 6.35 3.34 10.09
N GLU A 163 5.68 2.19 9.91
CA GLU A 163 6.27 1.04 9.25
C GLU A 163 5.76 0.86 7.82
N TYR A 164 4.44 0.96 7.62
CA TYR A 164 3.85 0.74 6.29
C TYR A 164 4.20 1.87 5.32
N ASN A 165 3.99 3.13 5.68
CA ASN A 165 4.29 4.26 4.80
C ASN A 165 5.78 4.41 4.49
N ASP A 166 6.66 4.05 5.42
CA ASP A 166 8.12 4.12 5.21
C ASP A 166 8.63 2.96 4.34
N SER A 167 7.81 1.93 4.10
CA SER A 167 8.14 0.80 3.23
C SER A 167 7.75 1.01 1.76
N LEU A 168 6.98 2.05 1.45
CA LEU A 168 6.55 2.43 0.09
C LEU A 168 7.57 3.35 -0.57
#